data_dc36f4635adfadb7abed9e2aa1d3756b
#
_entry.id   dc36f4635adfadb7abed9e2aa1d3756b
#
_cell.length_a   1.000
_cell.length_b   1.000
_cell.length_c   1.000
_cell.angle_alpha   90.00
_cell.angle_beta   90.00
_cell.angle_gamma   90.00
#
_symmetry.space_group_name_H-M   'P 1'
#
loop_
_entity.id
_entity.type
_entity.pdbx_description
1 polymer ?
#
loop_
_entity_poly.entity_id
_entity_poly.type
_entity_poly.pdbx_seq_one_letter_code
_entity_poly.pdbx_strand_id
1 'polypeptide(L)'
;MSVTAAQGFTAAGIAAGIKENGNPDLALVVNTGPRLAAAGVFTSNRVKAAPVLWSEQVVKGGQVSAVVLNSGGANACTGPKGFQDTHATAEKVAVTLGLNAAEVAVASTGLIGLLLPMDKLLPGVEAAAGQLSEHGGEKAAIAIKTTDSVHKTAVVTTKDGWTVGGMAKGAGMLAPGLATMLVVLTTDADVASDVLDKALRAATRTTFDRVDSDGCMSTNDTVLLLASGASQVTPGYEEFAEAVRAVCDDLGQQLIRDAEGASKDIKVEIVNAASEDDAVEVGRSIARNNLLKCAIHGEDPNWGRVLSAIGTTKAAFEPDQLNVAINGVWVCKNGGVGEDRDMVDMRYREVHIVADLAAGTETATIWTNDLTADYVHENSAYSS
;
A
#
# COMPACT_ATOMS: atom_id res chain seq x y z
N MET A 1 14.12 -7.50 -9.70
CA MET A 1 13.02 -8.48 -9.84
C MET A 1 11.79 -7.89 -9.15
N SER A 2 10.62 -7.99 -9.76
CA SER A 2 9.39 -7.29 -9.37
C SER A 2 8.20 -8.15 -9.82
N VAL A 3 7.15 -7.53 -10.38
CA VAL A 3 5.97 -8.19 -10.97
C VAL A 3 6.29 -9.18 -12.09
N THR A 4 7.48 -9.15 -12.67
CA THR A 4 7.95 -10.10 -13.67
C THR A 4 8.84 -11.21 -13.09
N ALA A 5 8.92 -11.34 -11.75
CA ALA A 5 9.61 -12.47 -11.12
C ALA A 5 8.81 -13.77 -11.25
N ALA A 6 7.49 -13.69 -11.18
CA ALA A 6 6.59 -14.79 -11.45
C ALA A 6 6.54 -15.06 -12.97
N GLN A 7 6.57 -16.32 -13.37
CA GLN A 7 6.50 -16.72 -14.78
C GLN A 7 5.15 -16.34 -15.41
N GLY A 8 5.13 -16.07 -16.71
CA GLY A 8 3.91 -15.69 -17.45
C GLY A 8 3.52 -14.23 -17.30
N PHE A 9 4.45 -13.35 -16.88
CA PHE A 9 4.23 -11.91 -16.84
C PHE A 9 5.29 -11.15 -17.61
N THR A 10 4.84 -10.16 -18.36
CA THR A 10 5.69 -9.14 -18.96
C THR A 10 5.28 -7.75 -18.47
N ALA A 11 6.22 -6.81 -18.45
CA ALA A 11 5.93 -5.45 -18.03
C ALA A 11 6.74 -4.44 -18.83
N ALA A 12 6.28 -3.20 -18.84
CA ALA A 12 6.97 -2.04 -19.37
C ALA A 12 6.73 -0.84 -18.46
N GLY A 13 7.69 0.08 -18.43
CA GLY A 13 7.56 1.39 -17.80
C GLY A 13 8.24 2.43 -18.68
N ILE A 14 7.51 3.49 -19.05
CA ILE A 14 7.95 4.50 -19.98
C ILE A 14 7.59 5.92 -19.53
N ALA A 15 8.22 6.92 -20.14
CA ALA A 15 7.78 8.30 -20.09
C ALA A 15 6.83 8.56 -21.28
N ALA A 16 5.52 8.64 -21.00
CA ALA A 16 4.50 9.00 -21.99
C ALA A 16 4.33 10.53 -22.10
N GLY A 17 4.92 11.29 -21.18
CA GLY A 17 4.83 12.74 -21.10
C GLY A 17 3.59 13.24 -20.34
N ILE A 18 3.02 12.40 -19.48
CA ILE A 18 1.95 12.79 -18.55
C ILE A 18 2.52 13.73 -17.49
N LYS A 19 3.71 13.40 -16.97
CA LYS A 19 4.49 14.27 -16.09
C LYS A 19 5.30 15.30 -16.91
N GLU A 20 5.29 16.54 -16.46
CA GLU A 20 6.01 17.63 -17.12
C GLU A 20 7.55 17.50 -17.02
N ASN A 21 8.03 16.84 -15.96
CA ASN A 21 9.46 16.69 -15.70
C ASN A 21 10.15 15.60 -16.57
N GLY A 22 9.40 14.90 -17.42
CA GLY A 22 9.92 13.86 -18.32
C GLY A 22 10.27 12.53 -17.64
N ASN A 23 9.99 12.37 -16.36
CA ASN A 23 10.16 11.09 -15.67
C ASN A 23 9.19 10.03 -16.21
N PRO A 24 9.51 8.73 -16.09
CA PRO A 24 8.57 7.66 -16.40
C PRO A 24 7.24 7.83 -15.64
N ASP A 25 6.13 7.63 -16.35
CA ASP A 25 4.80 7.97 -15.85
C ASP A 25 3.68 7.02 -16.33
N LEU A 26 4.02 6.02 -17.14
CA LEU A 26 3.10 4.99 -17.60
C LEU A 26 3.73 3.60 -17.48
N ALA A 27 3.05 2.70 -16.77
CA ALA A 27 3.40 1.29 -16.64
C ALA A 27 2.32 0.40 -17.25
N LEU A 28 2.74 -0.72 -17.84
CA LEU A 28 1.88 -1.77 -18.35
C LEU A 28 2.39 -3.11 -17.84
N VAL A 29 1.50 -3.91 -17.22
CA VAL A 29 1.77 -5.28 -16.77
C VAL A 29 0.80 -6.20 -17.48
N VAL A 30 1.30 -7.24 -18.13
CA VAL A 30 0.48 -8.18 -18.93
C VAL A 30 0.69 -9.60 -18.42
N ASN A 31 -0.41 -10.29 -18.18
CA ASN A 31 -0.44 -11.71 -17.90
C ASN A 31 -0.52 -12.48 -19.22
N THR A 32 0.52 -13.22 -19.54
CA THR A 32 0.65 -14.04 -20.77
C THR A 32 0.55 -15.54 -20.47
N GLY A 33 0.24 -15.90 -19.23
CA GLY A 33 0.17 -17.29 -18.78
C GLY A 33 -1.14 -17.98 -19.16
N PRO A 34 -1.24 -19.30 -18.88
CA PRO A 34 -2.42 -20.09 -19.20
C PRO A 34 -3.64 -19.75 -18.33
N ARG A 35 -3.46 -19.05 -17.22
CA ARG A 35 -4.52 -18.55 -16.33
C ARG A 35 -4.51 -17.03 -16.32
N LEU A 36 -5.70 -16.43 -16.19
CA LEU A 36 -5.89 -15.00 -16.07
C LEU A 36 -6.57 -14.64 -14.75
N ALA A 37 -6.49 -15.54 -13.76
CA ALA A 37 -7.19 -15.37 -12.49
C ALA A 37 -6.68 -14.10 -11.76
N ALA A 38 -7.61 -13.35 -11.20
CA ALA A 38 -7.27 -12.11 -10.51
C ALA A 38 -8.23 -11.80 -9.36
N ALA A 39 -7.72 -11.06 -8.40
CA ALA A 39 -8.46 -10.45 -7.31
C ALA A 39 -7.97 -9.00 -7.08
N GLY A 40 -8.79 -8.20 -6.40
CA GLY A 40 -8.44 -6.82 -6.09
C GLY A 40 -9.09 -6.31 -4.82
N VAL A 41 -8.35 -5.47 -4.08
CA VAL A 41 -8.85 -4.71 -2.95
C VAL A 41 -8.65 -3.23 -3.26
N PHE A 42 -9.62 -2.42 -2.91
CA PHE A 42 -9.69 -1.01 -3.31
C PHE A 42 -9.98 -0.13 -2.12
N THR A 43 -9.68 1.16 -2.25
CA THR A 43 -9.94 2.16 -1.22
C THR A 43 -11.38 2.09 -0.68
N SER A 44 -11.51 2.21 0.62
CA SER A 44 -12.80 2.38 1.30
C SER A 44 -13.28 3.84 1.31
N ASN A 45 -12.51 4.78 0.76
CA ASN A 45 -12.92 6.17 0.61
C ASN A 45 -14.22 6.25 -0.21
N ARG A 46 -15.17 7.05 0.27
CA ARG A 46 -16.45 7.26 -0.45
C ARG A 46 -16.29 8.09 -1.72
N VAL A 47 -15.21 8.87 -1.81
CA VAL A 47 -14.83 9.64 -3.00
C VAL A 47 -13.85 8.80 -3.81
N LYS A 48 -14.38 7.87 -4.60
CA LYS A 48 -13.57 6.97 -5.43
C LYS A 48 -13.20 7.60 -6.76
N ALA A 49 -11.95 7.44 -7.17
CA ALA A 49 -11.47 7.83 -8.48
C ALA A 49 -12.11 6.97 -9.59
N ALA A 50 -12.19 7.51 -10.81
CA ALA A 50 -12.76 6.80 -11.96
C ALA A 50 -12.06 5.45 -12.25
N PRO A 51 -10.71 5.33 -12.22
CA PRO A 51 -10.04 4.04 -12.40
C PRO A 51 -10.36 3.01 -11.32
N VAL A 52 -10.62 3.44 -10.07
CA VAL A 52 -11.07 2.53 -9.01
C VAL A 52 -12.44 1.95 -9.33
N LEU A 53 -13.40 2.81 -9.70
CA LEU A 53 -14.76 2.36 -10.09
C LEU A 53 -14.74 1.40 -11.27
N TRP A 54 -13.89 1.64 -12.26
CA TRP A 54 -13.68 0.76 -13.41
C TRP A 54 -13.09 -0.58 -12.98
N SER A 55 -11.96 -0.57 -12.30
CA SER A 55 -11.23 -1.77 -11.94
C SER A 55 -11.96 -2.66 -10.94
N GLU A 56 -12.78 -2.08 -10.05
CA GLU A 56 -13.72 -2.85 -9.21
C GLU A 56 -14.71 -3.69 -10.04
N GLN A 57 -15.15 -3.19 -11.20
CA GLN A 57 -16.03 -3.97 -12.08
C GLN A 57 -15.25 -5.05 -12.82
N VAL A 58 -14.05 -4.71 -13.32
CA VAL A 58 -13.18 -5.67 -14.03
C VAL A 58 -12.87 -6.89 -13.17
N VAL A 59 -12.42 -6.71 -11.93
CA VAL A 59 -12.03 -7.84 -11.06
C VAL A 59 -13.21 -8.71 -10.61
N LYS A 60 -14.45 -8.23 -10.68
CA LYS A 60 -15.64 -9.07 -10.42
C LYS A 60 -15.76 -10.24 -11.40
N GLY A 61 -15.20 -10.10 -12.60
CA GLY A 61 -15.11 -11.17 -13.57
C GLY A 61 -14.12 -12.28 -13.19
N GLY A 62 -13.29 -12.04 -12.17
CA GLY A 62 -12.26 -12.97 -11.70
C GLY A 62 -11.09 -13.13 -12.67
N GLN A 63 -11.01 -12.33 -13.73
CA GLN A 63 -9.98 -12.40 -14.76
C GLN A 63 -9.45 -11.01 -15.09
N VAL A 64 -8.12 -10.88 -15.15
CA VAL A 64 -7.41 -9.69 -15.61
C VAL A 64 -6.25 -10.11 -16.49
N SER A 65 -6.28 -9.67 -17.74
CA SER A 65 -5.25 -9.92 -18.74
C SER A 65 -4.13 -8.88 -18.69
N ALA A 66 -4.48 -7.63 -18.36
CA ALA A 66 -3.51 -6.53 -18.28
C ALA A 66 -3.89 -5.50 -17.21
N VAL A 67 -2.88 -4.85 -16.67
CA VAL A 67 -3.01 -3.68 -15.78
C VAL A 67 -2.23 -2.52 -16.38
N VAL A 68 -2.90 -1.41 -16.64
CA VAL A 68 -2.27 -0.16 -17.03
C VAL A 68 -2.31 0.82 -15.87
N LEU A 69 -1.16 1.42 -15.55
CA LEU A 69 -1.02 2.35 -14.43
C LEU A 69 -0.39 3.64 -14.93
N ASN A 70 -0.94 4.78 -14.54
CA ASN A 70 -0.28 6.07 -14.78
C ASN A 70 0.01 6.81 -13.48
N SER A 71 1.08 7.59 -13.50
CA SER A 71 1.43 8.58 -12.49
C SER A 71 1.50 9.98 -13.12
N GLY A 72 1.08 11.02 -12.37
CA GLY A 72 0.98 12.39 -12.88
C GLY A 72 -0.45 12.95 -12.95
N GLY A 73 -1.46 12.12 -12.70
CA GLY A 73 -2.85 12.51 -12.55
C GLY A 73 -3.67 11.38 -11.95
N ALA A 74 -4.44 11.68 -10.91
CA ALA A 74 -5.23 10.70 -10.17
C ALA A 74 -6.51 10.28 -10.91
N ASN A 75 -6.98 11.10 -11.84
CA ASN A 75 -8.30 10.94 -12.46
C ASN A 75 -9.43 10.75 -11.42
N ALA A 76 -9.31 11.48 -10.32
CA ALA A 76 -10.28 11.56 -9.24
C ALA A 76 -11.00 12.91 -9.27
N CYS A 77 -12.28 12.93 -8.89
CA CYS A 77 -13.15 14.13 -8.95
C CYS A 77 -13.25 14.75 -10.36
N THR A 78 -13.12 13.95 -11.40
CA THR A 78 -13.13 14.35 -12.82
C THR A 78 -14.47 14.10 -13.51
N GLY A 79 -15.47 13.63 -12.76
CA GLY A 79 -16.83 13.42 -13.23
C GLY A 79 -16.95 12.38 -14.36
N PRO A 80 -18.03 12.46 -15.17
CA PRO A 80 -18.27 11.50 -16.26
C PRO A 80 -17.14 11.45 -17.29
N LYS A 81 -16.46 12.58 -17.54
CA LYS A 81 -15.34 12.65 -18.49
C LYS A 81 -14.17 11.80 -18.04
N GLY A 82 -13.81 11.86 -16.75
CA GLY A 82 -12.72 11.01 -16.20
C GLY A 82 -13.05 9.52 -16.29
N PHE A 83 -14.32 9.12 -16.14
CA PHE A 83 -14.73 7.73 -16.35
C PHE A 83 -14.61 7.32 -17.83
N GLN A 84 -15.01 8.20 -18.77
CA GLN A 84 -14.81 7.97 -20.21
C GLN A 84 -13.32 7.84 -20.55
N ASP A 85 -12.45 8.64 -19.94
CA ASP A 85 -11.00 8.58 -20.17
C ASP A 85 -10.41 7.26 -19.63
N THR A 86 -10.90 6.78 -18.48
CA THR A 86 -10.53 5.45 -17.96
C THR A 86 -10.94 4.34 -18.92
N HIS A 87 -12.19 4.38 -19.43
CA HIS A 87 -12.69 3.42 -20.41
C HIS A 87 -11.86 3.44 -21.70
N ALA A 88 -11.60 4.65 -22.25
CA ALA A 88 -10.77 4.79 -23.44
C ALA A 88 -9.34 4.25 -23.25
N THR A 89 -8.79 4.38 -22.05
CA THR A 89 -7.48 3.81 -21.69
C THR A 89 -7.52 2.28 -21.73
N ALA A 90 -8.53 1.66 -21.11
CA ALA A 90 -8.72 0.21 -21.13
C ALA A 90 -8.94 -0.34 -22.55
N GLU A 91 -9.79 0.33 -23.35
CA GLU A 91 -10.02 0.00 -24.76
C GLU A 91 -8.73 0.10 -25.58
N LYS A 92 -7.92 1.13 -25.35
CA LYS A 92 -6.65 1.31 -26.04
C LYS A 92 -5.67 0.17 -25.77
N VAL A 93 -5.55 -0.26 -24.52
CA VAL A 93 -4.74 -1.44 -24.15
C VAL A 93 -5.29 -2.68 -24.85
N ALA A 94 -6.60 -2.90 -24.78
CA ALA A 94 -7.26 -4.06 -25.37
C ALA A 94 -7.03 -4.16 -26.87
N VAL A 95 -7.25 -3.07 -27.61
CA VAL A 95 -7.01 -3.02 -29.07
C VAL A 95 -5.54 -3.25 -29.40
N THR A 96 -4.62 -2.62 -28.66
CA THR A 96 -3.18 -2.73 -28.93
C THR A 96 -2.64 -4.13 -28.69
N LEU A 97 -3.16 -4.86 -27.70
CA LEU A 97 -2.69 -6.19 -27.31
C LEU A 97 -3.60 -7.34 -27.82
N GLY A 98 -4.73 -7.04 -28.45
CA GLY A 98 -5.69 -8.04 -28.87
C GLY A 98 -6.43 -8.70 -27.72
N LEU A 99 -6.72 -7.95 -26.66
CA LEU A 99 -7.39 -8.40 -25.44
C LEU A 99 -8.86 -7.93 -25.37
N ASN A 100 -9.58 -8.38 -24.35
CA ASN A 100 -10.90 -7.84 -24.01
C ASN A 100 -10.75 -6.67 -23.03
N ALA A 101 -11.37 -5.51 -23.34
CA ALA A 101 -11.32 -4.33 -22.46
C ALA A 101 -11.90 -4.62 -21.05
N ALA A 102 -12.85 -5.55 -20.92
CA ALA A 102 -13.40 -5.98 -19.64
C ALA A 102 -12.42 -6.79 -18.77
N GLU A 103 -11.23 -7.12 -19.28
CA GLU A 103 -10.14 -7.79 -18.59
C GLU A 103 -8.92 -6.88 -18.38
N VAL A 104 -9.07 -5.58 -18.66
CA VAL A 104 -8.03 -4.58 -18.48
C VAL A 104 -8.34 -3.73 -17.26
N ALA A 105 -7.56 -3.88 -16.20
CA ALA A 105 -7.63 -3.02 -15.02
C ALA A 105 -6.83 -1.73 -15.27
N VAL A 106 -7.32 -0.63 -14.71
CA VAL A 106 -6.72 0.70 -14.81
C VAL A 106 -6.47 1.24 -13.40
N ALA A 107 -5.28 1.78 -13.15
CA ALA A 107 -4.96 2.48 -11.91
C ALA A 107 -4.25 3.81 -12.22
N SER A 108 -4.56 4.84 -11.46
CA SER A 108 -3.99 6.19 -11.66
C SER A 108 -3.58 6.79 -10.33
N THR A 109 -2.57 7.65 -10.34
CA THR A 109 -2.12 8.40 -9.17
C THR A 109 -1.55 9.77 -9.57
N GLY A 110 -1.61 10.75 -8.66
CA GLY A 110 -1.14 12.11 -8.84
C GLY A 110 -2.22 13.12 -8.44
N LEU A 111 -2.24 14.28 -9.08
CA LEU A 111 -3.16 15.37 -8.74
C LEU A 111 -4.64 14.97 -8.90
N ILE A 112 -5.44 15.37 -7.91
CA ILE A 112 -6.90 15.22 -7.90
C ILE A 112 -7.53 16.43 -8.61
N GLY A 113 -8.62 16.19 -9.35
CA GLY A 113 -9.41 17.26 -9.99
C GLY A 113 -8.94 17.67 -11.38
N LEU A 114 -7.86 17.07 -11.90
CA LEU A 114 -7.37 17.31 -13.26
C LEU A 114 -7.68 16.13 -14.18
N LEU A 115 -8.11 16.44 -15.41
CA LEU A 115 -8.27 15.44 -16.46
C LEU A 115 -6.90 14.96 -16.95
N LEU A 116 -6.82 13.69 -17.33
CA LEU A 116 -5.60 13.13 -17.91
C LEU A 116 -5.34 13.68 -19.32
N PRO A 117 -4.07 13.92 -19.71
CA PRO A 117 -3.72 14.30 -21.07
C PRO A 117 -3.80 13.08 -22.00
N MET A 118 -5.01 12.79 -22.49
CA MET A 118 -5.31 11.58 -23.27
C MET A 118 -4.57 11.54 -24.62
N ASP A 119 -4.22 12.70 -25.16
CA ASP A 119 -3.37 12.86 -26.36
C ASP A 119 -1.94 12.35 -26.16
N LYS A 120 -1.48 12.25 -24.90
CA LYS A 120 -0.17 11.67 -24.51
C LYS A 120 -0.34 10.23 -24.01
N LEU A 121 -1.35 9.99 -23.18
CA LEU A 121 -1.57 8.69 -22.54
C LEU A 121 -1.87 7.58 -23.55
N LEU A 122 -2.78 7.83 -24.52
CA LEU A 122 -3.15 6.79 -25.48
C LEU A 122 -2.01 6.37 -26.42
N PRO A 123 -1.21 7.28 -27.01
CA PRO A 123 0.01 6.88 -27.73
C PRO A 123 1.05 6.23 -26.80
N GLY A 124 1.11 6.67 -25.54
CA GLY A 124 1.96 6.06 -24.51
C GLY A 124 1.65 4.58 -24.30
N VAL A 125 0.36 4.18 -24.29
CA VAL A 125 -0.04 2.78 -24.20
C VAL A 125 0.55 1.95 -25.35
N GLU A 126 0.50 2.44 -26.59
CA GLU A 126 1.13 1.75 -27.75
C GLU A 126 2.64 1.61 -27.59
N ALA A 127 3.30 2.69 -27.15
CA ALA A 127 4.74 2.69 -26.92
C ALA A 127 5.14 1.73 -25.80
N ALA A 128 4.36 1.64 -24.71
CA ALA A 128 4.58 0.70 -23.61
C ALA A 128 4.39 -0.75 -24.07
N ALA A 129 3.36 -1.02 -24.86
CA ALA A 129 3.10 -2.35 -25.41
C ALA A 129 4.28 -2.83 -26.29
N GLY A 130 4.89 -1.96 -27.07
CA GLY A 130 6.08 -2.25 -27.87
C GLY A 130 7.36 -2.50 -27.05
N GLN A 131 7.34 -2.23 -25.74
CA GLN A 131 8.48 -2.39 -24.82
C GLN A 131 8.24 -3.44 -23.74
N LEU A 132 7.15 -4.21 -23.82
CA LEU A 132 6.87 -5.31 -22.88
C LEU A 132 8.01 -6.32 -22.87
N SER A 133 8.44 -6.71 -21.65
CA SER A 133 9.55 -7.63 -21.46
C SER A 133 9.41 -8.36 -20.12
N GLU A 134 9.90 -9.60 -20.05
CA GLU A 134 10.07 -10.35 -18.80
C GLU A 134 11.05 -9.67 -17.82
N HIS A 135 11.83 -8.70 -18.29
CA HIS A 135 12.74 -7.89 -17.48
C HIS A 135 12.21 -6.47 -17.22
N GLY A 136 10.97 -6.19 -17.62
CA GLY A 136 10.37 -4.84 -17.51
C GLY A 136 9.85 -4.45 -16.13
N GLY A 137 9.82 -5.38 -15.16
CA GLY A 137 9.19 -5.16 -13.86
C GLY A 137 9.75 -3.98 -13.05
N GLU A 138 11.07 -3.77 -13.06
CA GLU A 138 11.70 -2.62 -12.38
C GLU A 138 11.31 -1.29 -13.05
N LYS A 139 11.30 -1.24 -14.38
CA LYS A 139 10.89 -0.05 -15.13
C LYS A 139 9.42 0.30 -14.85
N ALA A 140 8.55 -0.72 -14.73
CA ALA A 140 7.16 -0.53 -14.34
C ALA A 140 7.04 0.06 -12.93
N ALA A 141 7.81 -0.45 -11.96
CA ALA A 141 7.83 0.06 -10.59
C ALA A 141 8.34 1.52 -10.52
N ILE A 142 9.31 1.90 -11.35
CA ILE A 142 9.79 3.28 -11.46
C ILE A 142 8.70 4.20 -12.04
N ALA A 143 7.96 3.75 -13.07
CA ALA A 143 6.99 4.55 -13.78
C ALA A 143 5.73 4.90 -12.95
N ILE A 144 5.43 4.13 -11.89
CA ILE A 144 4.28 4.41 -11.03
C ILE A 144 4.58 5.36 -9.87
N LYS A 145 5.85 5.73 -9.62
CA LYS A 145 6.24 6.65 -8.54
C LYS A 145 5.61 8.03 -8.71
N THR A 146 5.35 8.71 -7.58
CA THR A 146 5.01 10.13 -7.54
C THR A 146 6.05 10.89 -6.74
N THR A 147 5.83 11.10 -5.46
CA THR A 147 6.76 11.68 -4.49
C THR A 147 7.73 10.65 -3.89
N ASP A 148 7.54 9.38 -4.21
CA ASP A 148 8.42 8.29 -3.79
C ASP A 148 9.89 8.58 -4.14
N SER A 149 10.80 8.46 -3.17
CA SER A 149 12.24 8.63 -3.39
C SER A 149 12.83 7.38 -4.08
N VAL A 150 12.32 6.20 -3.74
CA VAL A 150 12.74 4.90 -4.29
C VAL A 150 11.56 4.15 -4.91
N HIS A 151 11.82 3.27 -5.86
CA HIS A 151 10.82 2.30 -6.31
C HIS A 151 10.77 1.11 -5.34
N LYS A 152 9.58 0.54 -5.13
CA LYS A 152 9.33 -0.51 -4.15
C LYS A 152 8.97 -1.80 -4.84
N THR A 153 9.71 -2.86 -4.55
CA THR A 153 9.51 -4.20 -5.10
C THR A 153 9.80 -5.29 -4.08
N ALA A 154 9.04 -6.38 -4.13
CA ALA A 154 9.25 -7.53 -3.26
C ALA A 154 9.04 -8.83 -4.04
N VAL A 155 9.72 -9.91 -3.63
CA VAL A 155 9.62 -11.23 -4.26
C VAL A 155 9.81 -12.31 -3.21
N VAL A 156 8.93 -13.29 -3.23
CA VAL A 156 9.04 -14.55 -2.48
C VAL A 156 8.97 -15.72 -3.46
N THR A 157 10.03 -16.51 -3.51
CA THR A 157 10.06 -17.79 -4.25
C THR A 157 10.02 -18.94 -3.25
N THR A 158 9.08 -19.84 -3.41
CA THR A 158 8.87 -20.97 -2.51
C THR A 158 9.78 -22.14 -2.81
N LYS A 159 9.81 -23.11 -1.92
CA LYS A 159 10.60 -24.35 -2.09
C LYS A 159 10.09 -25.20 -3.27
N ASP A 160 8.79 -25.11 -3.56
CA ASP A 160 8.14 -25.84 -4.64
C ASP A 160 8.28 -25.14 -6.01
N GLY A 161 9.01 -23.99 -6.03
CA GLY A 161 9.45 -23.32 -7.24
C GLY A 161 8.46 -22.33 -7.83
N TRP A 162 7.31 -22.08 -7.18
CA TRP A 162 6.41 -20.98 -7.57
C TRP A 162 6.77 -19.68 -6.83
N THR A 163 6.37 -18.58 -7.40
CA THR A 163 6.81 -17.24 -6.98
C THR A 163 5.63 -16.30 -6.78
N VAL A 164 5.71 -15.43 -5.78
CA VAL A 164 4.93 -14.21 -5.67
C VAL A 164 5.86 -13.02 -5.84
N GLY A 165 5.58 -12.16 -6.80
CA GLY A 165 6.30 -10.90 -7.02
C GLY A 165 5.37 -9.70 -6.85
N GLY A 166 5.93 -8.53 -6.56
CA GLY A 166 5.12 -7.34 -6.41
C GLY A 166 5.87 -6.04 -6.67
N MET A 167 5.12 -5.00 -6.97
CA MET A 167 5.55 -3.62 -6.98
C MET A 167 4.54 -2.74 -6.26
N ALA A 168 5.01 -1.69 -5.61
CA ALA A 168 4.17 -0.70 -4.95
C ALA A 168 4.70 0.72 -5.16
N LYS A 169 3.80 1.70 -5.07
CA LYS A 169 4.12 3.12 -4.91
C LYS A 169 3.29 3.72 -3.78
N GLY A 170 3.86 4.68 -3.10
CA GLY A 170 3.23 5.50 -2.06
C GLY A 170 4.28 6.11 -1.16
N ALA A 171 4.11 7.39 -0.82
CA ALA A 171 4.96 8.13 0.11
C ALA A 171 4.12 9.12 0.96
N GLY A 172 3.10 9.76 0.38
CA GLY A 172 2.14 10.62 1.08
C GLY A 172 0.71 10.09 0.98
N MET A 173 -0.19 10.64 1.80
CA MET A 173 -1.60 10.23 1.92
C MET A 173 -1.69 8.73 2.30
N LEU A 174 -0.84 8.31 3.25
CA LEU A 174 -0.70 6.93 3.70
C LEU A 174 -1.52 6.68 4.98
N ALA A 175 -2.81 6.28 4.83
CA ALA A 175 -3.69 5.95 5.96
C ALA A 175 -4.58 4.73 5.66
N PRO A 176 -5.05 4.02 6.73
CA PRO A 176 -5.77 2.75 6.60
C PRO A 176 -7.01 2.81 5.71
N GLY A 177 -7.31 1.69 5.07
CA GLY A 177 -8.33 1.54 4.04
C GLY A 177 -7.69 1.48 2.67
N LEU A 178 -6.46 0.97 2.65
CA LEU A 178 -5.42 1.02 1.63
C LEU A 178 -4.88 2.46 1.48
N ALA A 179 -3.73 2.75 2.10
CA ALA A 179 -2.98 4.02 2.00
C ALA A 179 -2.72 4.37 0.52
N THR A 180 -2.48 5.64 0.14
CA THR A 180 -2.27 6.05 -1.27
C THR A 180 -1.25 5.17 -1.95
N MET A 181 -1.67 3.99 -2.27
CA MET A 181 -0.84 2.99 -2.91
C MET A 181 -1.48 2.47 -4.19
N LEU A 182 -0.64 2.30 -5.18
CA LEU A 182 -0.91 1.40 -6.28
C LEU A 182 -0.01 0.19 -6.10
N VAL A 183 -0.60 -0.99 -5.97
CA VAL A 183 0.12 -2.24 -5.79
C VAL A 183 -0.33 -3.23 -6.85
N VAL A 184 0.63 -3.84 -7.53
CA VAL A 184 0.38 -5.01 -8.40
C VAL A 184 1.22 -6.16 -7.87
N LEU A 185 0.53 -7.24 -7.51
CA LEU A 185 1.11 -8.51 -7.12
C LEU A 185 0.88 -9.53 -8.25
N THR A 186 1.84 -10.37 -8.50
CA THR A 186 1.79 -11.43 -9.51
C THR A 186 2.23 -12.75 -8.91
N THR A 187 1.63 -13.84 -9.35
CA THR A 187 2.09 -15.19 -9.01
C THR A 187 1.98 -16.11 -10.22
N ASP A 188 2.91 -17.05 -10.32
CA ASP A 188 2.84 -18.13 -11.31
C ASP A 188 2.17 -19.42 -10.77
N ALA A 189 1.74 -19.43 -9.52
CA ALA A 189 0.94 -20.52 -8.97
C ALA A 189 -0.39 -20.70 -9.72
N ASP A 190 -0.85 -21.95 -9.85
CA ASP A 190 -2.16 -22.28 -10.44
C ASP A 190 -3.25 -22.16 -9.37
N VAL A 191 -3.80 -20.97 -9.22
CA VAL A 191 -4.76 -20.60 -8.15
C VAL A 191 -5.99 -19.95 -8.77
N ALA A 192 -7.17 -20.31 -8.26
CA ALA A 192 -8.45 -19.72 -8.68
C ALA A 192 -8.69 -18.34 -8.05
N SER A 193 -9.53 -17.51 -8.68
CA SER A 193 -9.77 -16.11 -8.27
C SER A 193 -10.37 -15.95 -6.87
N ASP A 194 -11.19 -16.89 -6.41
CA ASP A 194 -11.76 -16.90 -5.06
C ASP A 194 -10.70 -17.15 -3.98
N VAL A 195 -9.72 -18.01 -4.27
CA VAL A 195 -8.57 -18.25 -3.39
C VAL A 195 -7.65 -17.04 -3.37
N LEU A 196 -7.43 -16.40 -4.55
CA LEU A 196 -6.69 -15.12 -4.63
C LEU A 196 -7.36 -14.04 -3.77
N ASP A 197 -8.69 -13.85 -3.89
CA ASP A 197 -9.42 -12.83 -3.15
C ASP A 197 -9.33 -13.07 -1.63
N LYS A 198 -9.53 -14.31 -1.20
CA LYS A 198 -9.42 -14.69 0.22
C LYS A 198 -8.01 -14.42 0.78
N ALA A 199 -6.97 -14.82 0.07
CA ALA A 199 -5.58 -14.63 0.48
C ALA A 199 -5.20 -13.14 0.49
N LEU A 200 -5.60 -12.38 -0.55
CA LEU A 200 -5.31 -10.96 -0.66
C LEU A 200 -5.95 -10.15 0.47
N ARG A 201 -7.24 -10.39 0.78
CA ARG A 201 -7.93 -9.73 1.89
C ARG A 201 -7.33 -10.06 3.24
N ALA A 202 -6.95 -11.31 3.46
CA ALA A 202 -6.27 -11.71 4.69
C ALA A 202 -4.91 -11.02 4.84
N ALA A 203 -4.14 -10.92 3.75
CA ALA A 203 -2.85 -10.26 3.75
C ALA A 203 -2.98 -8.74 3.97
N THR A 204 -3.83 -8.05 3.20
CA THR A 204 -3.98 -6.58 3.31
C THR A 204 -4.46 -6.13 4.69
N ARG A 205 -5.35 -6.90 5.32
CA ARG A 205 -5.86 -6.61 6.67
C ARG A 205 -4.75 -6.49 7.71
N THR A 206 -3.69 -7.28 7.61
CA THR A 206 -2.60 -7.33 8.61
C THR A 206 -1.32 -6.62 8.16
N THR A 207 -1.30 -6.08 6.94
CA THR A 207 -0.14 -5.39 6.35
C THR A 207 -0.52 -3.96 5.94
N PHE A 208 -1.00 -3.74 4.73
CA PHE A 208 -1.30 -2.41 4.20
C PHE A 208 -2.33 -1.64 5.03
N ASP A 209 -3.37 -2.30 5.55
CA ASP A 209 -4.37 -1.67 6.43
C ASP A 209 -3.81 -1.31 7.82
N ARG A 210 -2.57 -1.69 8.10
CA ARG A 210 -1.84 -1.35 9.33
C ARG A 210 -0.83 -0.21 9.14
N VAL A 211 -0.74 0.34 7.94
CA VAL A 211 0.08 1.52 7.62
C VAL A 211 -0.77 2.78 7.82
N ASP A 212 -0.33 3.70 8.68
CA ASP A 212 -1.04 4.96 8.97
C ASP A 212 -0.03 6.08 9.23
N SER A 213 0.56 6.63 8.16
CA SER A 213 1.60 7.67 8.28
C SER A 213 1.02 9.05 8.60
N ASP A 214 0.01 9.50 7.85
CA ASP A 214 -0.49 10.88 7.92
C ASP A 214 -2.01 11.01 8.14
N GLY A 215 -2.72 9.89 8.31
CA GLY A 215 -4.16 9.89 8.59
C GLY A 215 -5.05 10.24 7.39
N CYS A 216 -4.48 10.44 6.19
CA CYS A 216 -5.21 10.84 4.98
C CYS A 216 -5.43 9.63 4.06
N MET A 217 -6.71 9.23 3.88
CA MET A 217 -7.09 8.09 3.03
C MET A 217 -7.24 8.54 1.57
N SER A 218 -6.57 7.84 0.66
CA SER A 218 -6.60 8.12 -0.78
C SER A 218 -7.94 7.80 -1.44
N THR A 219 -8.19 8.47 -2.56
CA THR A 219 -9.29 8.20 -3.48
C THR A 219 -8.99 7.10 -4.51
N ASN A 220 -7.73 6.65 -4.60
CA ASN A 220 -7.21 5.85 -5.72
C ASN A 220 -6.66 4.48 -5.34
N ASP A 221 -6.57 4.15 -4.05
CA ASP A 221 -5.90 2.93 -3.62
C ASP A 221 -6.39 1.70 -4.35
N THR A 222 -5.45 0.96 -4.87
CA THR A 222 -5.69 -0.24 -5.65
C THR A 222 -4.59 -1.26 -5.37
N VAL A 223 -4.97 -2.43 -4.88
CA VAL A 223 -4.10 -3.60 -4.73
C VAL A 223 -4.66 -4.73 -5.59
N LEU A 224 -3.93 -5.12 -6.62
CA LEU A 224 -4.30 -6.22 -7.52
C LEU A 224 -3.37 -7.40 -7.31
N LEU A 225 -3.93 -8.61 -7.33
CA LEU A 225 -3.19 -9.87 -7.33
C LEU A 225 -3.63 -10.69 -8.55
N LEU A 226 -2.67 -11.01 -9.42
CA LEU A 226 -2.88 -11.75 -10.67
C LEU A 226 -2.15 -13.09 -10.62
N ALA A 227 -2.78 -14.16 -11.07
CA ALA A 227 -2.16 -15.48 -11.20
C ALA A 227 -2.09 -15.92 -12.66
N SER A 228 -0.90 -16.30 -13.10
CA SER A 228 -0.66 -16.82 -14.45
C SER A 228 -0.83 -18.34 -14.57
N GLY A 229 -0.69 -19.09 -13.47
CA GLY A 229 -0.69 -20.55 -13.48
C GLY A 229 0.50 -21.19 -14.24
N ALA A 230 1.52 -20.40 -14.58
CA ALA A 230 2.61 -20.85 -15.45
C ALA A 230 3.55 -21.87 -14.78
N SER A 231 3.66 -21.87 -13.45
CA SER A 231 4.42 -22.89 -12.70
C SER A 231 3.75 -24.28 -12.71
N GLN A 232 2.43 -24.34 -12.98
CA GLN A 232 1.60 -25.54 -12.88
C GLN A 232 1.54 -26.13 -11.47
N VAL A 233 1.97 -25.39 -10.46
CA VAL A 233 1.91 -25.79 -9.05
C VAL A 233 0.67 -25.20 -8.42
N THR A 234 -0.16 -26.04 -7.81
CA THR A 234 -1.33 -25.64 -7.00
C THR A 234 -0.97 -25.75 -5.52
N PRO A 235 -0.57 -24.67 -4.85
CA PRO A 235 -0.20 -24.70 -3.42
C PRO A 235 -1.41 -24.92 -2.52
N GLY A 236 -1.17 -25.35 -1.28
CA GLY A 236 -2.16 -25.29 -0.23
C GLY A 236 -2.49 -23.83 0.14
N TYR A 237 -3.74 -23.59 0.60
CA TYR A 237 -4.20 -22.22 0.91
C TYR A 237 -3.28 -21.49 1.91
N GLU A 238 -2.91 -22.15 3.01
CA GLU A 238 -2.11 -21.52 4.07
C GLU A 238 -0.72 -21.09 3.57
N GLU A 239 -0.07 -21.94 2.77
CA GLU A 239 1.22 -21.62 2.17
C GLU A 239 1.11 -20.45 1.18
N PHE A 240 0.05 -20.48 0.34
CA PHE A 240 -0.23 -19.41 -0.61
C PHE A 240 -0.50 -18.07 0.11
N ALA A 241 -1.39 -18.08 1.10
CA ALA A 241 -1.73 -16.89 1.88
C ALA A 241 -0.52 -16.30 2.61
N GLU A 242 0.36 -17.14 3.16
CA GLU A 242 1.58 -16.68 3.83
C GLU A 242 2.59 -16.05 2.84
N ALA A 243 2.76 -16.63 1.64
CA ALA A 243 3.63 -16.03 0.62
C ALA A 243 3.10 -14.66 0.14
N VAL A 244 1.78 -14.53 -0.07
CA VAL A 244 1.14 -13.25 -0.40
C VAL A 244 1.31 -12.26 0.74
N ARG A 245 1.08 -12.69 2.00
CA ARG A 245 1.25 -11.85 3.18
C ARG A 245 2.69 -11.34 3.30
N ALA A 246 3.68 -12.20 3.09
CA ALA A 246 5.10 -11.83 3.20
C ALA A 246 5.50 -10.76 2.16
N VAL A 247 5.00 -10.84 0.92
CA VAL A 247 5.24 -9.81 -0.11
C VAL A 247 4.52 -8.51 0.25
N CYS A 248 3.28 -8.58 0.74
CA CYS A 248 2.53 -7.40 1.19
C CYS A 248 3.19 -6.72 2.39
N ASP A 249 3.72 -7.50 3.34
CA ASP A 249 4.42 -6.96 4.51
C ASP A 249 5.71 -6.23 4.11
N ASP A 250 6.55 -6.84 3.29
CA ASP A 250 7.78 -6.22 2.77
C ASP A 250 7.47 -4.90 2.04
N LEU A 251 6.49 -4.91 1.12
CA LEU A 251 6.07 -3.68 0.44
C LEU A 251 5.51 -2.64 1.40
N GLY A 252 4.74 -3.04 2.42
CA GLY A 252 4.23 -2.16 3.47
C GLY A 252 5.34 -1.49 4.27
N GLN A 253 6.39 -2.24 4.63
CA GLN A 253 7.56 -1.69 5.32
C GLN A 253 8.35 -0.71 4.42
N GLN A 254 8.46 -1.00 3.12
CA GLN A 254 9.08 -0.08 2.17
C GLN A 254 8.28 1.23 2.02
N LEU A 255 6.93 1.18 2.08
CA LEU A 255 6.08 2.37 2.07
C LEU A 255 6.32 3.26 3.30
N ILE A 256 6.34 2.67 4.51
CA ILE A 256 6.61 3.38 5.76
C ILE A 256 8.00 4.03 5.74
N ARG A 257 9.01 3.29 5.30
CA ARG A 257 10.41 3.77 5.27
C ARG A 257 10.62 4.93 4.30
N ASP A 258 9.84 5.00 3.24
CA ASP A 258 9.90 6.03 2.18
C ASP A 258 8.78 7.08 2.31
N ALA A 259 8.11 7.17 3.46
CA ALA A 259 7.07 8.17 3.69
C ALA A 259 7.67 9.58 3.66
N GLU A 260 6.91 10.53 3.09
CA GLU A 260 7.32 11.92 2.89
C GLU A 260 7.89 12.54 4.16
N GLY A 261 9.13 13.04 4.07
CA GLY A 261 9.82 13.72 5.15
C GLY A 261 10.06 12.92 6.43
N ALA A 262 9.84 11.60 6.44
CA ALA A 262 9.95 10.78 7.63
C ALA A 262 11.41 10.57 8.09
N SER A 263 11.67 10.79 9.37
CA SER A 263 12.98 10.52 9.99
C SER A 263 12.97 9.30 10.93
N LYS A 264 11.79 8.91 11.41
CA LYS A 264 11.59 7.74 12.28
C LYS A 264 10.51 6.81 11.71
N ASP A 265 10.76 5.50 11.79
CA ASP A 265 9.80 4.43 11.52
C ASP A 265 9.25 3.94 12.86
N ILE A 266 7.96 4.09 13.09
CA ILE A 266 7.36 3.85 14.40
C ILE A 266 6.47 2.59 14.33
N LYS A 267 6.82 1.57 15.10
CA LYS A 267 6.00 0.41 15.37
C LYS A 267 5.15 0.67 16.62
N VAL A 268 3.84 0.75 16.48
CA VAL A 268 2.89 0.84 17.60
C VAL A 268 2.24 -0.53 17.78
N GLU A 269 2.63 -1.24 18.82
CA GLU A 269 2.14 -2.58 19.15
C GLU A 269 1.18 -2.49 20.35
N ILE A 270 -0.06 -2.88 20.13
CA ILE A 270 -1.08 -2.97 21.17
C ILE A 270 -1.21 -4.42 21.59
N VAL A 271 -1.12 -4.68 22.86
CA VAL A 271 -1.21 -6.03 23.43
C VAL A 271 -2.29 -6.10 24.50
N ASN A 272 -2.74 -7.33 24.77
CA ASN A 272 -3.74 -7.63 25.79
C ASN A 272 -5.04 -6.81 25.63
N ALA A 273 -5.48 -6.56 24.40
CA ALA A 273 -6.75 -5.92 24.08
C ALA A 273 -7.92 -6.90 24.23
N ALA A 274 -9.12 -6.39 24.47
CA ALA A 274 -10.35 -7.20 24.54
C ALA A 274 -10.75 -7.75 23.17
N SER A 275 -10.45 -7.03 22.09
CA SER A 275 -10.65 -7.46 20.71
C SER A 275 -9.54 -6.91 19.80
N GLU A 276 -9.36 -7.52 18.61
CA GLU A 276 -8.45 -6.99 17.59
C GLU A 276 -8.89 -5.60 17.13
N ASP A 277 -10.21 -5.35 17.03
CA ASP A 277 -10.74 -4.05 16.65
C ASP A 277 -10.39 -2.97 17.67
N ASP A 278 -10.46 -3.25 18.97
CA ASP A 278 -10.00 -2.35 20.03
C ASP A 278 -8.50 -2.07 19.91
N ALA A 279 -7.70 -3.10 19.69
CA ALA A 279 -6.26 -2.94 19.48
C ALA A 279 -5.94 -2.05 18.26
N VAL A 280 -6.67 -2.21 17.17
CA VAL A 280 -6.53 -1.38 15.97
C VAL A 280 -6.96 0.05 16.22
N GLU A 281 -8.09 0.28 16.90
CA GLU A 281 -8.58 1.61 17.24
C GLU A 281 -7.54 2.37 18.06
N VAL A 282 -7.03 1.75 19.11
CA VAL A 282 -6.00 2.33 19.98
C VAL A 282 -4.72 2.61 19.20
N GLY A 283 -4.23 1.64 18.44
CA GLY A 283 -3.02 1.82 17.65
C GLY A 283 -3.12 2.96 16.65
N ARG A 284 -4.27 3.12 15.98
CA ARG A 284 -4.54 4.23 15.05
C ARG A 284 -4.63 5.58 15.79
N SER A 285 -5.25 5.62 16.97
CA SER A 285 -5.32 6.83 17.77
C SER A 285 -3.92 7.32 18.17
N ILE A 286 -3.03 6.39 18.55
CA ILE A 286 -1.63 6.69 18.86
C ILE A 286 -0.89 7.16 17.59
N ALA A 287 -1.01 6.44 16.48
CA ALA A 287 -0.34 6.74 15.21
C ALA A 287 -0.70 8.12 14.63
N ARG A 288 -1.94 8.57 14.83
CA ARG A 288 -2.47 9.86 14.34
C ARG A 288 -2.24 11.04 15.28
N ASN A 289 -1.66 10.81 16.45
CA ASN A 289 -1.46 11.86 17.44
C ASN A 289 -0.26 12.74 17.05
N ASN A 290 -0.52 13.89 16.42
CA ASN A 290 0.52 14.83 15.96
C ASN A 290 1.47 15.25 17.09
N LEU A 291 0.94 15.45 18.32
CA LEU A 291 1.74 15.87 19.45
C LEU A 291 2.75 14.78 19.87
N LEU A 292 2.35 13.51 19.79
CA LEU A 292 3.25 12.37 20.00
C LEU A 292 4.28 12.27 18.88
N LYS A 293 3.85 12.38 17.62
CA LYS A 293 4.74 12.28 16.46
C LYS A 293 5.84 13.34 16.50
N CYS A 294 5.52 14.59 16.92
CA CYS A 294 6.52 15.63 17.15
C CYS A 294 7.47 15.30 18.32
N ALA A 295 6.97 14.67 19.40
CA ALA A 295 7.84 14.25 20.49
C ALA A 295 8.85 13.19 20.04
N ILE A 296 8.41 12.21 19.27
CA ILE A 296 9.28 11.16 18.74
C ILE A 296 10.33 11.75 17.79
N HIS A 297 9.96 12.72 16.95
CA HIS A 297 10.91 13.48 16.13
C HIS A 297 11.99 14.18 16.97
N GLY A 298 11.59 14.74 18.10
CA GLY A 298 12.49 15.40 19.07
C GLY A 298 13.18 14.44 20.04
N GLU A 299 13.08 13.12 19.82
CA GLU A 299 13.66 12.07 20.68
C GLU A 299 13.18 12.15 22.14
N ASP A 300 11.94 12.66 22.35
CA ASP A 300 11.26 12.73 23.66
C ASP A 300 10.38 11.50 23.87
N PRO A 301 10.71 10.56 24.80
CA PRO A 301 9.90 9.38 25.10
C PRO A 301 8.65 9.75 25.91
N ASN A 302 7.75 10.51 25.31
CA ASN A 302 6.60 11.13 25.96
C ASN A 302 5.42 10.16 26.07
N TRP A 303 5.51 9.22 27.02
CA TRP A 303 4.46 8.24 27.29
C TRP A 303 3.11 8.86 27.71
N GLY A 304 3.12 10.07 28.32
CA GLY A 304 1.90 10.79 28.64
C GLY A 304 1.05 11.12 27.41
N ARG A 305 1.70 11.41 26.26
CA ARG A 305 1.01 11.62 24.98
C ARG A 305 0.45 10.30 24.41
N VAL A 306 1.08 9.16 24.70
CA VAL A 306 0.55 7.84 24.36
C VAL A 306 -0.74 7.59 25.15
N LEU A 307 -0.73 7.77 26.47
CA LEU A 307 -1.94 7.61 27.32
C LEU A 307 -3.05 8.58 26.90
N SER A 308 -2.68 9.83 26.57
CA SER A 308 -3.66 10.82 26.09
C SER A 308 -4.34 10.37 24.80
N ALA A 309 -3.63 9.71 23.89
CA ALA A 309 -4.21 9.16 22.67
C ALA A 309 -5.13 7.96 22.97
N ILE A 310 -4.70 7.02 23.84
CA ILE A 310 -5.50 5.87 24.27
C ILE A 310 -6.82 6.32 24.89
N GLY A 311 -6.77 7.34 25.76
CA GLY A 311 -7.94 7.86 26.48
C GLY A 311 -9.01 8.49 25.60
N THR A 312 -8.78 8.69 24.30
CA THR A 312 -9.79 9.20 23.35
C THR A 312 -10.55 8.11 22.63
N THR A 313 -10.16 6.85 22.78
CA THR A 313 -10.76 5.68 22.11
C THR A 313 -11.98 5.15 22.86
N LYS A 314 -12.72 4.28 22.20
CA LYS A 314 -13.85 3.53 22.81
C LYS A 314 -13.44 2.12 23.21
N ALA A 315 -12.19 1.73 23.02
CA ALA A 315 -11.65 0.43 23.37
C ALA A 315 -11.82 0.15 24.87
N ALA A 316 -11.97 -1.12 25.21
CA ALA A 316 -12.10 -1.54 26.61
C ALA A 316 -10.72 -1.50 27.29
N PHE A 317 -10.60 -0.75 28.38
CA PHE A 317 -9.44 -0.74 29.28
C PHE A 317 -9.79 -0.01 30.61
N GLU A 318 -9.00 -0.27 31.64
CA GLU A 318 -9.04 0.49 32.88
C GLU A 318 -7.79 1.37 32.98
N PRO A 319 -7.93 2.70 33.18
CA PRO A 319 -6.79 3.64 33.12
C PRO A 319 -5.64 3.34 34.10
N ASP A 320 -5.95 2.78 35.26
CA ASP A 320 -4.98 2.40 36.29
C ASP A 320 -4.31 1.04 36.04
N GLN A 321 -4.64 0.35 34.94
CA GLN A 321 -4.01 -0.90 34.51
C GLN A 321 -3.17 -0.75 33.24
N LEU A 322 -3.21 0.43 32.60
CA LEU A 322 -2.45 0.68 31.37
C LEU A 322 -0.93 0.65 31.61
N ASN A 323 -0.22 0.00 30.70
CA ASN A 323 1.24 0.01 30.70
C ASN A 323 1.75 0.46 29.32
N VAL A 324 2.86 1.21 29.31
CA VAL A 324 3.50 1.67 28.07
C VAL A 324 5.00 1.45 28.14
N ALA A 325 5.53 0.78 27.13
CA ALA A 325 6.97 0.71 26.91
C ALA A 325 7.37 1.47 25.63
N ILE A 326 8.53 2.10 25.65
CA ILE A 326 9.16 2.73 24.47
C ILE A 326 10.57 2.16 24.37
N ASN A 327 10.89 1.56 23.22
CA ASN A 327 12.15 0.87 22.94
C ASN A 327 12.57 -0.11 24.08
N GLY A 328 11.60 -0.85 24.61
CA GLY A 328 11.80 -1.89 25.63
C GLY A 328 11.83 -1.38 27.09
N VAL A 329 11.79 -0.07 27.33
CA VAL A 329 11.73 0.50 28.68
C VAL A 329 10.27 0.77 29.07
N TRP A 330 9.79 0.18 30.14
CA TRP A 330 8.42 0.34 30.64
C TRP A 330 8.26 1.66 31.39
N VAL A 331 8.13 2.75 30.65
CA VAL A 331 8.05 4.13 31.17
C VAL A 331 6.73 4.45 31.87
N CYS A 332 5.68 3.66 31.63
CA CYS A 332 4.41 3.72 32.37
C CYS A 332 4.04 2.32 32.87
N LYS A 333 3.66 2.22 34.15
CA LYS A 333 3.15 0.98 34.76
C LYS A 333 1.91 1.28 35.60
N ASN A 334 0.85 0.51 35.39
CA ASN A 334 -0.44 0.65 36.11
C ASN A 334 -0.95 2.10 36.10
N GLY A 335 -0.96 2.74 34.93
CA GLY A 335 -1.40 4.13 34.75
C GLY A 335 -0.50 5.20 35.35
N GLY A 336 0.59 4.81 36.03
CA GLY A 336 1.53 5.70 36.72
C GLY A 336 2.94 5.69 36.13
N VAL A 337 3.86 6.40 36.80
CA VAL A 337 5.27 6.43 36.41
C VAL A 337 5.89 5.05 36.58
N GLY A 338 6.53 4.57 35.53
CA GLY A 338 7.28 3.32 35.51
C GLY A 338 8.78 3.51 35.70
N GLU A 339 9.57 2.94 34.79
CA GLU A 339 11.02 3.05 34.77
C GLU A 339 11.45 4.46 34.33
N ASP A 340 12.69 4.80 34.62
CA ASP A 340 13.24 6.10 34.26
C ASP A 340 13.25 6.28 32.73
N ARG A 341 12.59 7.35 32.26
CA ARG A 341 12.49 7.69 30.85
C ARG A 341 13.84 8.00 30.20
N ASP A 342 14.83 8.41 31.01
CA ASP A 342 16.20 8.72 30.51
C ASP A 342 16.93 7.43 30.09
N MET A 343 16.40 6.25 30.39
CA MET A 343 16.91 4.97 29.88
C MET A 343 16.47 4.68 28.45
N VAL A 344 15.51 5.41 27.87
CA VAL A 344 15.01 5.19 26.53
C VAL A 344 15.97 5.75 25.48
N ASP A 345 16.55 4.88 24.66
CA ASP A 345 17.37 5.31 23.51
C ASP A 345 16.50 5.48 22.26
N MET A 346 16.37 6.70 21.77
CA MET A 346 15.58 7.04 20.58
C MET A 346 16.44 7.57 19.41
N ARG A 347 17.75 7.43 19.48
CA ARG A 347 18.68 7.93 18.43
C ARG A 347 18.56 7.19 17.11
N TYR A 348 18.08 5.93 17.13
CA TYR A 348 17.89 5.12 15.93
C TYR A 348 16.63 5.53 15.16
N ARG A 349 16.57 5.14 13.89
CA ARG A 349 15.39 5.39 13.04
C ARG A 349 14.15 4.65 13.53
N GLU A 350 14.33 3.42 13.97
CA GLU A 350 13.26 2.55 14.47
C GLU A 350 12.87 2.95 15.90
N VAL A 351 11.57 3.15 16.11
CA VAL A 351 10.96 3.38 17.43
C VAL A 351 9.86 2.37 17.66
N HIS A 352 9.91 1.66 18.77
CA HIS A 352 8.91 0.68 19.15
C HIS A 352 8.13 1.14 20.38
N ILE A 353 6.84 1.35 20.22
CA ILE A 353 5.89 1.67 21.30
C ILE A 353 5.04 0.44 21.54
N VAL A 354 5.01 -0.05 22.77
CA VAL A 354 4.09 -1.10 23.23
C VAL A 354 3.09 -0.45 24.19
N ALA A 355 1.80 -0.61 23.91
CA ALA A 355 0.72 -0.24 24.82
C ALA A 355 -0.03 -1.51 25.23
N ASP A 356 0.03 -1.83 26.54
CA ASP A 356 -0.66 -2.96 27.14
C ASP A 356 -1.96 -2.47 27.79
N LEU A 357 -3.08 -2.94 27.27
CA LEU A 357 -4.41 -2.53 27.72
C LEU A 357 -4.93 -3.35 28.91
N ALA A 358 -4.30 -4.47 29.22
CA ALA A 358 -4.69 -5.40 30.30
C ALA A 358 -6.19 -5.80 30.27
N ALA A 359 -6.81 -5.85 29.08
CA ALA A 359 -8.26 -6.05 28.91
C ALA A 359 -8.62 -7.39 28.25
N GLY A 360 -7.63 -8.15 27.77
CA GLY A 360 -7.85 -9.41 27.05
C GLY A 360 -6.56 -10.07 26.59
N THR A 361 -6.58 -10.67 25.40
CA THR A 361 -5.44 -11.40 24.82
C THR A 361 -5.12 -11.00 23.37
N GLU A 362 -5.97 -10.15 22.79
CA GLU A 362 -5.81 -9.75 21.39
C GLU A 362 -4.73 -8.72 21.20
N THR A 363 -4.18 -8.69 19.99
CA THR A 363 -3.06 -7.80 19.64
C THR A 363 -3.24 -7.20 18.25
N ALA A 364 -2.67 -6.02 18.05
CA ALA A 364 -2.50 -5.44 16.71
C ALA A 364 -1.23 -4.58 16.65
N THR A 365 -0.64 -4.49 15.46
CA THR A 365 0.46 -3.55 15.18
C THR A 365 0.01 -2.52 14.16
N ILE A 366 0.28 -1.24 14.42
CA ILE A 366 0.12 -0.14 13.48
C ILE A 366 1.50 0.46 13.20
N TRP A 367 1.78 0.72 11.93
CA TRP A 367 3.01 1.35 11.48
C TRP A 367 2.76 2.80 11.13
N THR A 368 3.60 3.70 11.63
CA THR A 368 3.52 5.14 11.36
C THR A 368 4.91 5.77 11.30
N ASN A 369 4.96 7.08 11.10
CA ASN A 369 6.18 7.87 11.09
C ASN A 369 6.08 9.04 12.07
N ASP A 370 7.20 9.70 12.34
CA ASP A 370 7.23 10.98 13.05
C ASP A 370 6.63 12.11 12.20
N LEU A 371 6.44 13.27 12.81
CA LEU A 371 6.03 14.50 12.12
C LEU A 371 7.19 15.49 12.14
N THR A 372 7.71 15.77 10.95
CA THR A 372 8.93 16.54 10.73
C THR A 372 8.66 17.87 10.04
N ALA A 373 9.65 18.78 10.07
CA ALA A 373 9.63 19.98 9.25
C ALA A 373 9.70 19.67 7.75
N ASP A 374 10.37 18.57 7.38
CA ASP A 374 10.49 18.14 5.98
C ASP A 374 9.15 17.66 5.45
N TYR A 375 8.34 16.92 6.23
CA TYR A 375 6.96 16.58 5.85
C TYR A 375 6.14 17.84 5.54
N VAL A 376 6.21 18.85 6.39
CA VAL A 376 5.51 20.12 6.17
C VAL A 376 6.02 20.82 4.92
N HIS A 377 7.34 20.83 4.70
CA HIS A 377 7.96 21.43 3.52
C HIS A 377 7.50 20.72 2.22
N GLU A 378 7.60 19.41 2.17
CA GLU A 378 7.20 18.62 1.00
C GLU A 378 5.73 18.82 0.63
N ASN A 379 4.84 18.93 1.64
CA ASN A 379 3.41 19.09 1.40
C ASN A 379 2.95 20.56 1.24
N SER A 380 3.82 21.55 1.41
CA SER A 380 3.51 22.97 1.25
C SER A 380 4.21 23.62 0.06
N ALA A 381 5.32 23.04 -0.43
CA ALA A 381 6.14 23.64 -1.47
C ALA A 381 5.64 23.36 -2.89
N TYR A 382 4.90 22.27 -3.09
CA TYR A 382 4.33 21.89 -4.38
C TYR A 382 3.03 21.11 -4.21
N SER A 383 2.24 21.04 -5.30
CA SER A 383 1.05 20.18 -5.37
C SER A 383 1.40 18.89 -6.11
N SER A 384 1.16 17.76 -5.50
CA SER A 384 1.43 16.44 -6.07
C SER A 384 0.15 15.68 -6.39
#